data_08772af96bdadb79437fa020531d1099
#
_entry.id   08772af96bdadb79437fa020531d1099
#
_cell.length_a   1.000
_cell.length_b   1.000
_cell.length_c   1.000
_cell.angle_alpha   90.00
_cell.angle_beta   90.00
_cell.angle_gamma   90.00
#
_symmetry.space_group_name_H-M   'P 1'
#
loop_
_entity.id
_entity.type
_entity.pdbx_description
1 polymer ?
#
loop_
_entity_poly.entity_id
_entity_poly.type
_entity_poly.pdbx_seq_one_letter_code
_entity_poly.pdbx_strand_id
1 'polypeptide(L)'
;MARSVNEYCAALVERLPERFGFFATLTLPDVEASLAELEYAFDTLHADGVILLANTLGQYLGDDSHRPLFDELDRRGAVVFIHPSRLPGDPVPGIPPYAVDFLLDTTRAAIRLLNSGTLARCRNLKVILSHAGGMVPYVAYRIATTTSRDVADGLAQLRQFYFDIALSASPAALKESARHRVVSRIS
;
A
#
# COMPACT_ATOMS: atom_id res chain seq x y z
N MET A 1 -13.93 -12.02 10.28
CA MET A 1 -14.26 -11.44 8.93
C MET A 1 -13.08 -11.59 7.97
N ALA A 2 -11.83 -11.16 8.29
CA ALA A 2 -10.69 -11.31 7.38
C ALA A 2 -10.50 -12.76 6.91
N ARG A 3 -10.44 -13.73 7.83
CA ARG A 3 -10.31 -15.16 7.54
C ARG A 3 -11.30 -15.65 6.48
N SER A 4 -12.59 -15.38 6.67
CA SER A 4 -13.64 -15.86 5.75
C SER A 4 -13.54 -15.23 4.35
N VAL A 5 -13.06 -13.99 4.26
CA VAL A 5 -12.79 -13.32 2.97
C VAL A 5 -11.60 -13.97 2.28
N ASN A 6 -10.52 -14.21 3.00
CA ASN A 6 -9.30 -14.82 2.47
C ASN A 6 -9.57 -16.26 1.99
N GLU A 7 -10.30 -17.05 2.78
CA GLU A 7 -10.71 -18.43 2.40
C GLU A 7 -11.61 -18.44 1.15
N TYR A 8 -12.54 -17.49 1.06
CA TYR A 8 -13.38 -17.36 -0.15
C TYR A 8 -12.54 -17.01 -1.39
N CYS A 9 -11.59 -16.08 -1.27
CA CYS A 9 -10.71 -15.73 -2.37
C CYS A 9 -9.82 -16.92 -2.78
N ALA A 10 -9.23 -17.63 -1.82
CA ALA A 10 -8.42 -18.81 -2.08
C ALA A 10 -9.23 -19.91 -2.81
N ALA A 11 -10.46 -20.19 -2.37
CA ALA A 11 -11.35 -21.14 -3.04
C ALA A 11 -11.71 -20.71 -4.47
N LEU A 12 -11.78 -19.40 -4.75
CA LEU A 12 -11.98 -18.90 -6.11
C LEU A 12 -10.74 -19.13 -6.97
N VAL A 13 -9.54 -18.86 -6.45
CA VAL A 13 -8.27 -19.13 -7.14
C VAL A 13 -8.11 -20.61 -7.43
N GLU A 14 -8.38 -21.49 -6.45
CA GLU A 14 -8.32 -22.95 -6.64
C GLU A 14 -9.22 -23.43 -7.80
N ARG A 15 -10.39 -22.83 -7.94
CA ARG A 15 -11.33 -23.17 -9.04
C ARG A 15 -10.92 -22.61 -10.39
N LEU A 16 -10.21 -21.47 -10.43
CA LEU A 16 -9.89 -20.74 -11.66
C LEU A 16 -8.44 -20.19 -11.60
N PRO A 17 -7.42 -21.04 -11.44
CA PRO A 17 -6.05 -20.61 -11.17
C PRO A 17 -5.41 -19.80 -12.31
N GLU A 18 -5.86 -20.03 -13.55
CA GLU A 18 -5.36 -19.30 -14.72
C GLU A 18 -5.95 -17.87 -14.84
N ARG A 19 -6.91 -17.52 -13.97
CA ARG A 19 -7.64 -16.25 -14.08
C ARG A 19 -7.50 -15.34 -12.89
N PHE A 20 -7.27 -15.88 -11.71
CA PHE A 20 -7.28 -15.16 -10.46
C PHE A 20 -6.05 -15.48 -9.63
N GLY A 21 -5.54 -14.47 -8.95
CA GLY A 21 -4.76 -14.53 -7.74
C GLY A 21 -5.48 -13.70 -6.67
N PHE A 22 -4.95 -13.60 -5.46
CA PHE A 22 -5.56 -12.75 -4.46
C PHE A 22 -4.54 -12.15 -3.49
N PHE A 23 -4.87 -10.97 -3.02
CA PHE A 23 -4.21 -10.34 -1.89
C PHE A 23 -5.04 -10.52 -0.62
N ALA A 24 -4.41 -11.05 0.41
CA ALA A 24 -5.07 -11.28 1.68
C ALA A 24 -5.37 -9.97 2.41
N THR A 25 -6.54 -9.88 3.02
CA THR A 25 -6.87 -8.80 3.96
C THR A 25 -6.43 -9.18 5.37
N LEU A 26 -5.93 -8.20 6.12
CA LEU A 26 -5.48 -8.39 7.51
C LEU A 26 -6.42 -7.65 8.48
N THR A 27 -6.14 -7.76 9.76
CA THR A 27 -7.02 -7.32 10.86
C THR A 27 -6.50 -6.08 11.59
N LEU A 28 -5.69 -5.23 10.92
CA LEU A 28 -5.25 -3.97 11.54
C LEU A 28 -6.43 -3.17 12.12
N PRO A 29 -6.26 -2.50 13.24
CA PRO A 29 -4.99 -2.20 13.92
C PRO A 29 -4.47 -3.31 14.86
N ASP A 30 -5.14 -4.44 14.96
CA ASP A 30 -4.67 -5.58 15.76
C ASP A 30 -3.50 -6.27 15.05
N VAL A 31 -2.27 -5.96 15.49
CA VAL A 31 -1.04 -6.44 14.86
C VAL A 31 -0.81 -7.94 15.13
N GLU A 32 -1.14 -8.44 16.33
CA GLU A 32 -0.99 -9.85 16.67
C GLU A 32 -1.93 -10.70 15.82
N ALA A 33 -3.20 -10.35 15.75
CA ALA A 33 -4.16 -11.02 14.88
C ALA A 33 -3.80 -10.88 13.39
N SER A 34 -3.21 -9.75 12.99
CA SER A 34 -2.72 -9.56 11.62
C SER A 34 -1.54 -10.47 11.28
N LEU A 35 -0.61 -10.70 12.20
CA LEU A 35 0.49 -11.64 12.01
C LEU A 35 0.00 -13.09 11.88
N ALA A 36 -0.93 -13.51 12.74
CA ALA A 36 -1.54 -14.84 12.67
C ALA A 36 -2.33 -15.04 11.36
N GLU A 37 -3.04 -14.01 10.90
CA GLU A 37 -3.76 -14.06 9.63
C GLU A 37 -2.81 -14.06 8.43
N LEU A 38 -1.71 -13.30 8.50
CA LEU A 38 -0.66 -13.26 7.48
C LEU A 38 -0.02 -14.64 7.28
N GLU A 39 0.38 -15.28 8.38
CA GLU A 39 0.95 -16.63 8.35
C GLU A 39 -0.02 -17.62 7.68
N TYR A 40 -1.26 -17.63 8.10
CA TYR A 40 -2.28 -18.51 7.50
C TYR A 40 -2.51 -18.23 6.02
N ALA A 41 -2.62 -16.94 5.66
CA ALA A 41 -2.87 -16.55 4.28
C ALA A 41 -1.75 -16.94 3.32
N PHE A 42 -0.48 -16.81 3.75
CA PHE A 42 0.66 -17.16 2.92
C PHE A 42 0.97 -18.65 2.94
N ASP A 43 0.95 -19.28 4.11
CA ASP A 43 1.47 -20.64 4.29
C ASP A 43 0.40 -21.71 4.00
N THR A 44 -0.90 -21.35 4.15
CA THR A 44 -2.02 -22.29 3.92
C THR A 44 -2.83 -21.93 2.70
N LEU A 45 -3.13 -20.65 2.50
CA LEU A 45 -4.00 -20.21 1.39
C LEU A 45 -3.21 -19.78 0.14
N HIS A 46 -1.88 -19.67 0.23
CA HIS A 46 -0.98 -19.29 -0.85
C HIS A 46 -1.32 -17.93 -1.49
N ALA A 47 -1.61 -16.94 -0.65
CA ALA A 47 -1.88 -15.59 -1.11
C ALA A 47 -0.68 -14.97 -1.84
N ASP A 48 -0.92 -14.21 -2.91
CA ASP A 48 0.11 -13.53 -3.71
C ASP A 48 0.70 -12.30 -3.01
N GLY A 49 0.01 -11.79 -2.01
CA GLY A 49 0.39 -10.62 -1.24
C GLY A 49 -0.67 -10.22 -0.23
N VAL A 50 -0.60 -9.00 0.27
CA VAL A 50 -1.60 -8.45 1.18
C VAL A 50 -2.13 -7.12 0.69
N ILE A 51 -3.39 -6.82 1.02
CA ILE A 51 -3.98 -5.50 0.87
C ILE A 51 -4.10 -4.85 2.25
N LEU A 52 -3.56 -3.64 2.39
CA LEU A 52 -3.62 -2.84 3.61
C LEU A 52 -4.33 -1.51 3.32
N LEU A 53 -5.10 -1.03 4.28
CA LEU A 53 -5.63 0.33 4.21
C LEU A 53 -4.54 1.34 4.58
N ALA A 54 -4.49 2.47 3.90
CA ALA A 54 -3.54 3.56 4.15
C ALA A 54 -3.58 4.03 5.61
N ASN A 55 -4.78 4.10 6.17
CA ASN A 55 -5.00 4.27 7.62
C ASN A 55 -6.14 3.39 8.11
N THR A 56 -6.11 3.01 9.38
CA THR A 56 -7.21 2.36 10.09
C THR A 56 -7.53 3.19 11.32
N LEU A 57 -8.74 3.74 11.38
CA LEU A 57 -9.18 4.62 12.46
C LEU A 57 -8.23 5.81 12.71
N GLY A 58 -7.62 6.34 11.66
CA GLY A 58 -6.67 7.45 11.72
C GLY A 58 -5.21 7.06 12.02
N GLN A 59 -4.95 5.80 12.32
CA GLN A 59 -3.60 5.27 12.48
C GLN A 59 -3.04 4.86 11.11
N TYR A 60 -2.06 5.62 10.63
CA TYR A 60 -1.44 5.40 9.32
C TYR A 60 -0.42 4.26 9.34
N LEU A 61 -0.28 3.59 8.20
CA LEU A 61 0.83 2.66 7.98
C LEU A 61 2.17 3.36 8.24
N GLY A 62 3.13 2.63 8.82
CA GLY A 62 4.40 3.22 9.28
C GLY A 62 4.34 3.76 10.72
N ASP A 63 3.24 3.55 11.44
CA ASP A 63 3.23 3.69 12.90
C ASP A 63 4.14 2.63 13.53
N ASP A 64 4.79 2.98 14.66
CA ASP A 64 5.76 2.09 15.32
C ASP A 64 5.13 0.76 15.76
N SER A 65 3.84 0.77 16.11
CA SER A 65 3.10 -0.45 16.46
C SER A 65 3.01 -1.46 15.30
N HIS A 66 3.03 -0.98 14.05
CA HIS A 66 2.99 -1.83 12.87
C HIS A 66 4.36 -2.46 12.51
N ARG A 67 5.43 -2.09 13.23
CA ARG A 67 6.77 -2.57 12.92
C ARG A 67 6.89 -4.10 12.84
N PRO A 68 6.35 -4.90 13.78
CA PRO A 68 6.44 -6.36 13.69
C PRO A 68 5.81 -6.92 12.41
N LEU A 69 4.68 -6.33 11.98
CA LEU A 69 4.02 -6.73 10.74
C LEU A 69 4.88 -6.43 9.52
N PHE A 70 5.47 -5.23 9.43
CA PHE A 70 6.33 -4.87 8.31
C PHE A 70 7.63 -5.67 8.27
N ASP A 71 8.20 -6.02 9.43
CA ASP A 71 9.39 -6.87 9.51
C ASP A 71 9.09 -8.29 9.00
N GLU A 72 7.92 -8.86 9.31
CA GLU A 72 7.51 -10.17 8.80
C GLU A 72 7.16 -10.13 7.30
N LEU A 73 6.48 -9.08 6.84
CA LEU A 73 6.22 -8.87 5.41
C LEU A 73 7.52 -8.77 4.61
N ASP A 74 8.53 -8.04 5.12
CA ASP A 74 9.85 -7.94 4.51
C ASP A 74 10.59 -9.27 4.48
N ARG A 75 10.56 -10.02 5.59
CA ARG A 75 11.16 -11.35 5.67
C ARG A 75 10.60 -12.30 4.61
N ARG A 76 9.32 -12.17 4.29
CA ARG A 76 8.64 -12.95 3.24
C ARG A 76 8.85 -12.39 1.83
N GLY A 77 9.41 -11.19 1.68
CA GLY A 77 9.52 -10.50 0.38
C GLY A 77 8.14 -10.18 -0.21
N ALA A 78 7.17 -9.90 0.64
CA ALA A 78 5.76 -9.80 0.29
C ALA A 78 5.46 -8.63 -0.65
N VAL A 79 4.41 -8.79 -1.46
CA VAL A 79 3.76 -7.70 -2.17
C VAL A 79 2.69 -7.10 -1.25
N VAL A 80 2.75 -5.79 -1.05
CA VAL A 80 1.81 -5.02 -0.22
C VAL A 80 1.10 -4.00 -1.09
N PHE A 81 -0.20 -4.18 -1.30
CA PHE A 81 -1.04 -3.22 -1.99
C PHE A 81 -1.69 -2.28 -0.98
N ILE A 82 -1.43 -0.97 -1.09
CA ILE A 82 -1.98 0.04 -0.19
C ILE A 82 -3.15 0.74 -0.87
N HIS A 83 -4.33 0.56 -0.29
CA HIS A 83 -5.55 1.20 -0.74
C HIS A 83 -5.97 2.30 0.25
N PRO A 84 -6.45 3.47 -0.21
CA PRO A 84 -6.95 4.50 0.69
C PRO A 84 -8.20 4.02 1.45
N SER A 85 -8.40 4.65 2.58
CA SER A 85 -9.63 4.56 3.35
C SER A 85 -10.23 5.96 3.56
N ARG A 86 -11.16 6.09 4.47
CA ARG A 86 -11.69 7.40 4.85
C ARG A 86 -10.60 8.21 5.54
N LEU A 87 -10.39 9.46 5.11
CA LEU A 87 -9.53 10.39 5.85
C LEU A 87 -10.04 10.59 7.28
N PRO A 88 -9.13 10.76 8.25
CA PRO A 88 -9.51 11.24 9.58
C PRO A 88 -10.14 12.62 9.48
N GLY A 89 -11.31 12.79 10.09
CA GLY A 89 -12.08 14.03 10.08
C GLY A 89 -13.34 13.95 9.20
N ASP A 90 -14.08 15.06 9.15
CA ASP A 90 -15.33 15.14 8.40
C ASP A 90 -15.10 15.35 6.91
N PRO A 91 -15.87 14.67 6.03
CA PRO A 91 -15.83 14.93 4.60
C PRO A 91 -16.27 16.35 4.27
N VAL A 92 -15.66 16.94 3.23
CA VAL A 92 -16.10 18.25 2.73
C VAL A 92 -17.40 18.08 1.93
N PRO A 93 -18.50 18.76 2.33
CA PRO A 93 -19.77 18.67 1.61
C PRO A 93 -19.61 19.01 0.12
N GLY A 94 -20.20 18.18 -0.74
CA GLY A 94 -20.16 18.39 -2.19
C GLY A 94 -18.89 17.90 -2.90
N ILE A 95 -17.88 17.44 -2.17
CA ILE A 95 -16.66 16.84 -2.74
C ILE A 95 -16.66 15.34 -2.45
N PRO A 96 -16.83 14.48 -3.47
CA PRO A 96 -16.75 13.05 -3.23
C PRO A 96 -15.33 12.63 -2.83
N PRO A 97 -15.15 11.77 -1.80
CA PRO A 97 -13.84 11.40 -1.28
C PRO A 97 -12.88 10.83 -2.34
N TYR A 98 -13.39 10.09 -3.31
CA TYR A 98 -12.56 9.52 -4.40
C TYR A 98 -11.97 10.58 -5.34
N ALA A 99 -12.47 11.81 -5.33
CA ALA A 99 -11.94 12.88 -6.17
C ALA A 99 -10.59 13.41 -5.67
N VAL A 100 -10.41 13.52 -4.35
CA VAL A 100 -9.20 14.12 -3.74
C VAL A 100 -8.73 13.35 -2.52
N ASP A 101 -9.65 12.98 -1.61
CA ASP A 101 -9.30 12.46 -0.29
C ASP A 101 -8.55 11.13 -0.38
N PHE A 102 -8.91 10.25 -1.31
CA PHE A 102 -8.21 8.98 -1.52
C PHE A 102 -6.76 9.19 -1.96
N LEU A 103 -6.50 10.16 -2.85
CA LEU A 103 -5.16 10.51 -3.27
C LEU A 103 -4.33 11.05 -2.10
N LEU A 104 -4.96 11.88 -1.26
CA LEU A 104 -4.32 12.44 -0.08
C LEU A 104 -4.02 11.37 0.98
N ASP A 105 -4.94 10.44 1.20
CA ASP A 105 -4.77 9.35 2.17
C ASP A 105 -3.60 8.42 1.78
N THR A 106 -3.55 7.99 0.52
CA THR A 106 -2.42 7.23 -0.03
C THR A 106 -1.10 7.98 0.13
N THR A 107 -1.10 9.28 -0.15
CA THR A 107 0.11 10.13 -0.02
C THR A 107 0.59 10.22 1.42
N ARG A 108 -0.33 10.37 2.39
CA ARG A 108 0.00 10.39 3.82
C ARG A 108 0.63 9.07 4.28
N ALA A 109 0.10 7.93 3.84
CA ALA A 109 0.68 6.62 4.13
C ALA A 109 2.10 6.50 3.57
N ALA A 110 2.33 6.92 2.32
CA ALA A 110 3.66 6.91 1.70
C ALA A 110 4.67 7.76 2.49
N ILE A 111 4.28 8.96 2.91
CA ILE A 111 5.13 9.85 3.73
C ILE A 111 5.40 9.22 5.10
N ARG A 112 4.42 8.60 5.73
CA ARG A 112 4.62 7.93 7.03
C ARG A 112 5.59 6.75 6.92
N LEU A 113 5.49 5.93 5.87
CA LEU A 113 6.43 4.83 5.61
C LEU A 113 7.86 5.32 5.37
N LEU A 114 8.02 6.47 4.70
CA LEU A 114 9.33 7.12 4.54
C LEU A 114 9.87 7.61 5.90
N ASN A 115 9.08 8.40 6.62
CA ASN A 115 9.51 9.06 7.86
C ASN A 115 9.79 8.09 9.01
N SER A 116 9.07 6.97 9.08
CA SER A 116 9.30 5.92 10.08
C SER A 116 10.54 5.07 9.78
N GLY A 117 11.19 5.30 8.64
CA GLY A 117 12.30 4.48 8.18
C GLY A 117 11.90 3.07 7.73
N THR A 118 10.60 2.79 7.58
CA THR A 118 10.11 1.48 7.11
C THR A 118 10.66 1.16 5.74
N LEU A 119 10.63 2.12 4.79
CA LEU A 119 11.19 1.91 3.45
C LEU A 119 12.71 1.68 3.45
N ALA A 120 13.42 2.32 4.37
CA ALA A 120 14.86 2.14 4.51
C ALA A 120 15.23 0.77 5.11
N ARG A 121 14.40 0.26 6.02
CA ARG A 121 14.61 -1.01 6.73
C ARG A 121 14.12 -2.20 5.92
N CYS A 122 12.93 -2.12 5.34
CA CYS A 122 12.24 -3.22 4.67
C CYS A 122 12.53 -3.16 3.16
N ARG A 123 13.65 -3.71 2.73
CA ARG A 123 14.17 -3.62 1.34
C ARG A 123 13.64 -4.69 0.41
N ASN A 124 13.09 -5.78 0.96
CA ASN A 124 12.52 -6.89 0.18
C ASN A 124 11.04 -6.65 -0.16
N LEU A 125 10.39 -5.73 0.56
CA LEU A 125 9.00 -5.37 0.30
C LEU A 125 8.80 -4.77 -1.09
N LYS A 126 7.72 -5.19 -1.73
CA LYS A 126 7.20 -4.57 -2.96
C LYS A 126 5.90 -3.85 -2.63
N VAL A 127 5.96 -2.55 -2.46
CA VAL A 127 4.78 -1.76 -2.07
C VAL A 127 4.16 -1.11 -3.30
N ILE A 128 2.90 -1.45 -3.56
CA ILE A 128 2.09 -0.86 -4.63
C ILE A 128 1.16 0.17 -3.98
N LEU A 129 1.23 1.41 -4.46
CA LEU A 129 0.31 2.48 -4.07
C LEU A 129 -0.81 2.60 -5.10
N SER A 130 -2.06 2.62 -4.65
CA SER A 130 -3.22 2.80 -5.52
C SER A 130 -3.30 4.21 -6.12
N HIS A 131 -4.10 4.33 -7.19
CA HIS A 131 -4.45 5.60 -7.86
C HIS A 131 -3.22 6.40 -8.33
N ALA A 132 -2.32 5.74 -9.08
CA ALA A 132 -1.06 6.28 -9.57
C ALA A 132 -0.16 6.83 -8.45
N GLY A 133 -0.20 6.22 -7.25
CA GLY A 133 0.57 6.66 -6.09
C GLY A 133 0.02 7.91 -5.41
N GLY A 134 -1.26 8.24 -5.64
CA GLY A 134 -1.88 9.43 -5.10
C GLY A 134 -1.23 10.71 -5.62
N MET A 135 -0.74 11.56 -4.74
CA MET A 135 -0.02 12.78 -5.11
C MET A 135 1.50 12.60 -5.12
N VAL A 136 2.03 11.43 -4.71
CA VAL A 136 3.49 11.20 -4.55
C VAL A 136 4.28 11.60 -5.79
N PRO A 137 3.92 11.23 -7.03
CA PRO A 137 4.70 11.62 -8.20
C PRO A 137 4.85 13.13 -8.38
N TYR A 138 3.79 13.88 -8.08
CA TYR A 138 3.78 15.35 -8.25
C TYR A 138 4.52 16.09 -7.15
N VAL A 139 4.52 15.55 -5.92
CA VAL A 139 5.10 16.22 -4.76
C VAL A 139 6.35 15.52 -4.22
N ALA A 140 6.93 14.57 -4.95
CA ALA A 140 8.08 13.77 -4.52
C ALA A 140 9.25 14.63 -4.04
N TYR A 141 9.63 15.66 -4.80
CA TYR A 141 10.70 16.57 -4.41
C TYR A 141 10.37 17.33 -3.12
N ARG A 142 9.13 17.82 -2.99
CA ARG A 142 8.67 18.49 -1.77
C ARG A 142 8.72 17.55 -0.56
N ILE A 143 8.28 16.30 -0.74
CA ILE A 143 8.37 15.28 0.32
C ILE A 143 9.84 15.09 0.71
N ALA A 144 10.72 14.81 -0.26
CA ALA A 144 12.13 14.56 0.01
C ALA A 144 12.82 15.73 0.70
N THR A 145 12.55 16.98 0.30
CA THR A 145 13.14 18.18 0.93
C THR A 145 12.65 18.44 2.35
N THR A 146 11.45 17.99 2.71
CA THR A 146 10.85 18.27 4.01
C THR A 146 10.98 17.12 5.01
N THR A 147 11.26 15.89 4.53
CA THR A 147 11.24 14.69 5.35
C THR A 147 12.57 13.96 5.42
N SER A 148 13.48 14.20 4.48
CA SER A 148 14.77 13.49 4.42
C SER A 148 15.93 14.45 4.71
N ARG A 149 16.97 13.94 5.35
CA ARG A 149 18.23 14.72 5.55
C ARG A 149 18.98 14.93 4.25
N ASP A 150 18.90 13.94 3.36
CA ASP A 150 19.41 13.97 2.00
C ASP A 150 18.24 13.80 1.01
N VAL A 151 18.06 14.82 0.17
CA VAL A 151 17.01 14.84 -0.84
C VAL A 151 17.16 13.71 -1.85
N ALA A 152 18.39 13.38 -2.25
CA ALA A 152 18.65 12.31 -3.19
C ALA A 152 18.26 10.94 -2.62
N ASP A 153 18.56 10.68 -1.36
CA ASP A 153 18.14 9.47 -0.65
C ASP A 153 16.62 9.41 -0.50
N GLY A 154 15.97 10.51 -0.09
CA GLY A 154 14.53 10.59 -0.01
C GLY A 154 13.83 10.27 -1.32
N LEU A 155 14.32 10.82 -2.43
CA LEU A 155 13.81 10.51 -3.77
C LEU A 155 14.08 9.04 -4.15
N ALA A 156 15.24 8.48 -3.80
CA ALA A 156 15.56 7.09 -4.06
C ALA A 156 14.63 6.14 -3.29
N GLN A 157 14.28 6.47 -2.05
CA GLN A 157 13.32 5.69 -1.26
C GLN A 157 11.91 5.77 -1.86
N LEU A 158 11.44 6.94 -2.27
CA LEU A 158 10.12 7.09 -2.91
C LEU A 158 10.02 6.32 -4.24
N ARG A 159 11.14 6.15 -4.96
CA ARG A 159 11.18 5.35 -6.19
C ARG A 159 11.07 3.83 -5.95
N GLN A 160 11.05 3.36 -4.72
CA GLN A 160 10.82 1.95 -4.42
C GLN A 160 9.34 1.58 -4.57
N PHE A 161 8.43 2.54 -4.50
CA PHE A 161 7.02 2.29 -4.72
C PHE A 161 6.70 1.89 -6.16
N TYR A 162 5.77 0.97 -6.28
CA TYR A 162 5.05 0.66 -7.52
C TYR A 162 3.70 1.38 -7.49
N PHE A 163 3.14 1.65 -8.66
CA PHE A 163 1.85 2.33 -8.79
C PHE A 163 0.91 1.54 -9.68
N ASP A 164 -0.35 1.45 -9.30
CA ASP A 164 -1.41 1.10 -10.22
C ASP A 164 -1.85 2.33 -11.02
N ILE A 165 -2.85 2.19 -11.86
CA ILE A 165 -3.39 3.31 -12.65
C ILE A 165 -4.91 3.47 -12.50
N ALA A 166 -5.51 2.86 -11.47
CA ALA A 166 -6.95 2.95 -11.24
C ALA A 166 -7.40 4.41 -11.12
N LEU A 167 -8.42 4.79 -11.86
CA LEU A 167 -8.97 6.16 -11.96
C LEU A 167 -7.94 7.27 -12.29
N SER A 168 -6.72 6.91 -12.71
CA SER A 168 -5.63 7.86 -12.94
C SER A 168 -4.97 7.69 -14.30
N ALA A 169 -5.65 7.13 -15.29
CA ALA A 169 -5.12 6.81 -16.61
C ALA A 169 -5.12 8.02 -17.57
N SER A 170 -4.97 9.26 -17.07
CA SER A 170 -4.81 10.42 -17.94
C SER A 170 -3.39 10.50 -18.52
N PRO A 171 -3.19 11.10 -19.74
CA PRO A 171 -1.85 11.25 -20.30
C PRO A 171 -0.86 11.97 -19.37
N ALA A 172 -1.33 12.94 -18.60
CA ALA A 172 -0.49 13.67 -17.63
C ALA A 172 -0.08 12.76 -16.46
N ALA A 173 -1.03 12.03 -15.85
CA ALA A 173 -0.75 11.11 -14.75
C ALA A 173 0.19 9.98 -15.20
N LEU A 174 -0.06 9.37 -16.36
CA LEU A 174 0.77 8.30 -16.91
C LEU A 174 2.20 8.76 -17.19
N LYS A 175 2.38 9.99 -17.71
CA LYS A 175 3.71 10.55 -17.96
C LYS A 175 4.52 10.72 -16.68
N GLU A 176 3.91 11.21 -15.62
CA GLU A 176 4.58 11.36 -14.33
C GLU A 176 4.81 10.01 -13.64
N SER A 177 3.82 9.11 -13.69
CA SER A 177 3.94 7.77 -13.14
C SER A 177 4.99 6.92 -13.87
N ALA A 178 5.25 7.15 -15.16
CA ALA A 178 6.27 6.42 -15.93
C ALA A 178 7.70 6.66 -15.42
N ARG A 179 7.93 7.71 -14.62
CA ARG A 179 9.20 7.93 -13.90
C ARG A 179 9.36 7.03 -12.68
N HIS A 180 8.32 6.32 -12.31
CA HIS A 180 8.22 5.34 -11.25
C HIS A 180 7.91 3.96 -11.84
N ARG A 181 7.90 2.92 -11.02
CA ARG A 181 7.57 1.57 -11.46
C ARG A 181 6.06 1.41 -11.55
N VAL A 182 5.49 1.51 -12.76
CA VAL A 182 4.07 1.24 -12.99
C VAL A 182 3.84 -0.25 -13.08
N VAL A 183 2.93 -0.77 -12.27
CA VAL A 183 2.49 -2.18 -12.35
C VAL A 183 1.47 -2.27 -13.48
N SER A 184 1.89 -2.78 -14.63
CA SER A 184 1.02 -2.97 -15.80
C SER A 184 0.22 -4.27 -15.76
N ARG A 185 0.62 -5.21 -14.91
CA ARG A 185 -0.09 -6.47 -14.65
C ARG A 185 0.13 -6.88 -13.21
N ILE A 186 -0.96 -7.11 -12.51
CA ILE A 186 -0.99 -7.97 -11.33
C ILE A 186 -1.37 -9.33 -11.91
N SER A 187 -0.37 -10.12 -12.25
CA SER A 187 -0.53 -11.52 -12.67
C SER A 187 -0.46 -12.41 -11.47
#